data_e89167c015e6b9e900d6bf25b1ccd6ae
#
_entry.id   e89167c015e6b9e900d6bf25b1ccd6ae
#
_cell.length_a   1.000
_cell.length_b   1.000
_cell.length_c   1.000
_cell.angle_alpha   90.00
_cell.angle_beta   90.00
_cell.angle_gamma   90.00
#
_symmetry.space_group_name_H-M   'P 1'
#
loop_
_entity.id
_entity.type
_entity.pdbx_description
1 polymer ?
#
loop_
_entity_poly.entity_id
_entity_poly.type
_entity_poly.pdbx_seq_one_letter_code
_entity_poly.pdbx_strand_id
1 'polypeptide(L)'
;MRESQGKELCADIFIRNRRKRRLRVEIFENICYNKEEQSIIFWRQKRRRNKIKMQVFESIFLDKAEYVFTAGGRINVIGEHVDYCGGKVFPAALNLRCNVYGRKTGGNSIRMAFRGIDGIVEIETDKLDSYKGLKIGNYQAGVAYFLQKEGVEIVGCDLYYDCTVPFGSGLSSSAAIEVATAVTLCEYAGVEYDKVHLALVSQRAENEYAGVNCGIMDQFASAMGKKDHAVLLDCSTLEYEYVPLQLGEYCLVVANCNKPHNLVESKYNVRRQEVETALKAIQTVLPVKCLAEVTPKQFAEVRYLLSGVVEKRAEHVVMECARVHSAVEALKAGDLVELGRLLNESHYSLRDLYEVTGKELDALSAFARKENACLGSRMIGAGFGGCTISIVKKTEVEGFVRRVGKAYFDAIGYKASFYETSIEDGVTVEKL
;
A
#
# COMPACT_ATOMS: atom_id res chain seq x y z
N MET A 1 8.43 -34.46 -41.94
CA MET A 1 9.80 -34.44 -41.39
C MET A 1 10.37 -33.00 -41.24
N ARG A 2 9.57 -31.97 -41.10
CA ARG A 2 10.06 -30.58 -40.87
C ARG A 2 9.57 -29.98 -39.54
N GLU A 3 8.72 -30.64 -38.77
CA GLU A 3 8.23 -30.11 -37.47
C GLU A 3 9.02 -30.56 -36.23
N SER A 4 9.84 -31.62 -36.36
CA SER A 4 10.66 -32.14 -35.23
C SER A 4 11.95 -31.32 -34.98
N GLN A 5 12.52 -30.67 -35.99
CA GLN A 5 13.76 -29.91 -35.84
C GLN A 5 13.61 -28.55 -35.19
N GLY A 6 12.41 -27.94 -35.22
CA GLY A 6 12.12 -26.64 -34.59
C GLY A 6 11.98 -26.72 -33.06
N LYS A 7 11.56 -27.86 -32.52
CA LYS A 7 11.36 -28.02 -31.06
C LYS A 7 12.69 -28.29 -30.30
N GLU A 8 13.64 -28.97 -30.94
CA GLU A 8 14.96 -29.19 -30.34
C GLU A 8 15.81 -27.93 -30.31
N LEU A 9 15.73 -27.07 -31.33
CA LEU A 9 16.47 -25.79 -31.37
C LEU A 9 15.98 -24.80 -30.30
N CYS A 10 14.69 -24.77 -29.99
CA CYS A 10 14.13 -23.95 -28.92
C CYS A 10 14.52 -24.44 -27.52
N ALA A 11 14.59 -25.76 -27.31
CA ALA A 11 15.00 -26.34 -26.04
C ALA A 11 16.48 -26.07 -25.73
N ASP A 12 17.36 -26.17 -26.71
CA ASP A 12 18.81 -25.91 -26.54
C ASP A 12 19.08 -24.41 -26.29
N ILE A 13 18.37 -23.50 -26.90
CA ILE A 13 18.49 -22.04 -26.62
C ILE A 13 18.01 -21.73 -25.19
N PHE A 14 16.96 -22.39 -24.70
CA PHE A 14 16.42 -22.18 -23.37
C PHE A 14 17.35 -22.74 -22.27
N ILE A 15 17.99 -23.87 -22.50
CA ILE A 15 18.95 -24.50 -21.59
C ILE A 15 20.28 -23.75 -21.56
N ARG A 16 20.78 -23.26 -22.70
CA ARG A 16 21.98 -22.40 -22.77
C ARG A 16 21.79 -21.06 -22.07
N ASN A 17 20.59 -20.48 -22.14
CA ASN A 17 20.29 -19.25 -21.40
C ASN A 17 20.15 -19.46 -19.89
N ARG A 18 19.67 -20.62 -19.41
CA ARG A 18 19.64 -20.94 -17.96
C ARG A 18 21.03 -21.17 -17.39
N ARG A 19 21.95 -21.87 -18.11
CA ARG A 19 23.34 -22.03 -17.67
C ARG A 19 24.12 -20.71 -17.65
N LYS A 20 23.97 -19.85 -18.63
CA LYS A 20 24.57 -18.51 -18.63
C LYS A 20 23.99 -17.60 -17.53
N ARG A 21 22.74 -17.76 -17.13
CA ARG A 21 22.16 -17.05 -15.97
C ARG A 21 22.72 -17.57 -14.65
N ARG A 22 22.92 -18.88 -14.46
CA ARG A 22 23.49 -19.43 -13.24
C ARG A 22 24.98 -19.03 -13.05
N LEU A 23 25.79 -19.11 -14.08
CA LEU A 23 27.18 -18.64 -14.03
C LEU A 23 27.30 -17.12 -13.81
N ARG A 24 26.33 -16.31 -14.23
CA ARG A 24 26.33 -14.87 -13.92
C ARG A 24 25.90 -14.56 -12.50
N VAL A 25 25.10 -15.38 -11.87
CA VAL A 25 24.70 -15.20 -10.47
C VAL A 25 25.85 -15.56 -9.54
N GLU A 26 26.57 -16.66 -9.78
CA GLU A 26 27.71 -17.08 -8.96
C GLU A 26 28.94 -16.14 -9.05
N ILE A 27 29.09 -15.38 -10.16
CA ILE A 27 30.17 -14.37 -10.28
C ILE A 27 29.78 -13.06 -9.55
N PHE A 28 28.48 -12.81 -9.27
CA PHE A 28 28.02 -11.60 -8.61
C PHE A 28 28.12 -11.64 -7.08
N GLU A 29 28.26 -12.81 -6.46
CA GLU A 29 28.31 -12.95 -5.00
C GLU A 29 29.65 -12.64 -4.37
N ASN A 30 30.71 -12.36 -5.15
CA ASN A 30 32.08 -12.18 -4.65
C ASN A 30 32.74 -10.82 -4.95
N ILE A 31 31.97 -9.80 -5.37
CA ILE A 31 32.55 -8.47 -5.61
C ILE A 31 31.88 -7.45 -4.68
N CYS A 32 32.63 -6.94 -3.73
CA CYS A 32 32.24 -5.75 -2.95
C CYS A 32 32.14 -4.55 -3.87
N TYR A 33 30.95 -4.27 -4.42
CA TYR A 33 30.70 -3.04 -5.17
C TYR A 33 30.62 -1.84 -4.22
N ASN A 34 31.27 -0.75 -4.60
CA ASN A 34 31.10 0.49 -3.89
C ASN A 34 29.70 1.09 -4.17
N LYS A 35 29.25 2.07 -3.36
CA LYS A 35 27.89 2.65 -3.48
C LYS A 35 27.59 3.26 -4.85
N GLU A 36 28.60 3.72 -5.58
CA GLU A 36 28.47 4.31 -6.91
C GLU A 36 28.18 3.24 -7.98
N GLU A 37 28.85 2.10 -7.93
CA GLU A 37 28.62 1.00 -8.86
C GLU A 37 27.24 0.36 -8.66
N GLN A 38 26.78 0.22 -7.41
CA GLN A 38 25.43 -0.22 -7.10
C GLN A 38 24.38 0.74 -7.66
N SER A 39 24.62 2.04 -7.53
CA SER A 39 23.78 3.09 -8.10
C SER A 39 23.70 3.00 -9.63
N ILE A 40 24.83 2.83 -10.31
CA ILE A 40 24.90 2.68 -11.78
C ILE A 40 24.15 1.44 -12.27
N ILE A 41 24.28 0.30 -11.57
CA ILE A 41 23.58 -0.94 -11.91
C ILE A 41 22.08 -0.76 -11.72
N PHE A 42 21.64 -0.14 -10.62
CA PHE A 42 20.24 0.18 -10.35
C PHE A 42 19.64 1.08 -11.45
N TRP A 43 20.34 2.16 -11.85
CA TRP A 43 19.93 3.05 -12.93
C TRP A 43 19.83 2.35 -14.28
N ARG A 44 20.79 1.47 -14.60
CA ARG A 44 20.74 0.67 -15.83
C ARG A 44 19.58 -0.31 -15.86
N GLN A 45 19.26 -0.93 -14.72
CA GLN A 45 18.11 -1.85 -14.59
C GLN A 45 16.79 -1.08 -14.67
N LYS A 46 16.67 0.09 -14.00
CA LYS A 46 15.50 0.98 -14.07
C LYS A 46 15.25 1.41 -15.53
N ARG A 47 16.28 1.93 -16.22
CA ARG A 47 16.18 2.31 -17.64
C ARG A 47 15.76 1.15 -18.55
N ARG A 48 16.29 -0.05 -18.34
CA ARG A 48 15.92 -1.23 -19.13
C ARG A 48 14.47 -1.64 -18.89
N ARG A 49 14.00 -1.57 -17.64
CA ARG A 49 12.60 -1.86 -17.30
C ARG A 49 11.67 -0.83 -17.94
N ASN A 50 11.96 0.45 -17.82
CA ASN A 50 11.15 1.51 -18.44
C ASN A 50 11.11 1.34 -19.97
N LYS A 51 12.24 1.04 -20.62
CA LYS A 51 12.27 0.80 -22.06
C LYS A 51 11.32 -0.33 -22.49
N ILE A 52 11.27 -1.43 -21.76
CA ILE A 52 10.32 -2.54 -22.04
C ILE A 52 8.88 -2.06 -21.88
N LYS A 53 8.58 -1.26 -20.86
CA LYS A 53 7.23 -0.75 -20.60
C LYS A 53 6.76 0.26 -21.64
N MET A 54 7.66 1.12 -22.09
CA MET A 54 7.40 2.02 -23.21
C MET A 54 7.08 1.25 -24.49
N GLN A 55 7.79 0.14 -24.78
CA GLN A 55 7.50 -0.72 -25.93
C GLN A 55 6.11 -1.40 -25.79
N VAL A 56 5.69 -1.76 -24.57
CA VAL A 56 4.34 -2.29 -24.32
C VAL A 56 3.31 -1.20 -24.61
N PHE A 57 3.48 0.01 -24.09
CA PHE A 57 2.61 1.15 -24.40
C PHE A 57 2.50 1.39 -25.91
N GLU A 58 3.64 1.47 -26.60
CA GLU A 58 3.70 1.69 -28.06
C GLU A 58 2.99 0.57 -28.84
N SER A 59 3.08 -0.69 -28.40
CA SER A 59 2.37 -1.80 -29.03
C SER A 59 0.86 -1.75 -28.85
N ILE A 60 0.36 -1.14 -27.78
CA ILE A 60 -1.07 -1.04 -27.48
C ILE A 60 -1.71 0.16 -28.17
N PHE A 61 -1.08 1.34 -28.04
CA PHE A 61 -1.65 2.62 -28.48
C PHE A 61 -1.11 3.09 -29.82
N LEU A 62 -0.14 2.39 -30.40
CA LEU A 62 0.53 2.70 -31.68
C LEU A 62 1.21 4.07 -31.68
N ASP A 63 1.62 4.54 -30.50
CA ASP A 63 2.33 5.79 -30.31
C ASP A 63 3.19 5.73 -29.04
N LYS A 64 4.02 6.75 -28.76
CA LYS A 64 4.96 6.75 -27.64
C LYS A 64 4.36 7.38 -26.40
N ALA A 65 4.69 6.84 -25.25
CA ALA A 65 4.44 7.50 -23.99
C ALA A 65 5.35 8.73 -23.84
N GLU A 66 4.82 9.82 -23.30
CA GLU A 66 5.51 11.08 -23.05
C GLU A 66 5.95 11.23 -21.61
N TYR A 67 5.21 10.62 -20.69
CA TYR A 67 5.43 10.70 -19.25
C TYR A 67 5.28 9.34 -18.59
N VAL A 68 5.91 9.19 -17.43
CA VAL A 68 5.58 8.17 -16.44
C VAL A 68 5.22 8.84 -15.12
N PHE A 69 4.02 8.54 -14.64
CA PHE A 69 3.49 8.96 -13.35
C PHE A 69 3.56 7.78 -12.40
N THR A 70 4.06 7.99 -11.20
CA THR A 70 4.30 6.87 -10.30
C THR A 70 3.79 7.19 -8.90
N ALA A 71 3.00 6.29 -8.32
CA ALA A 71 2.58 6.37 -6.94
C ALA A 71 2.80 5.03 -6.22
N GLY A 72 3.15 5.05 -4.95
CA GLY A 72 3.46 3.85 -4.17
C GLY A 72 2.24 3.24 -3.51
N GLY A 73 2.23 1.91 -3.35
CA GLY A 73 1.48 1.31 -2.25
C GLY A 73 2.08 1.75 -0.92
N ARG A 74 1.44 1.39 0.20
CA ARG A 74 1.89 1.80 1.54
C ARG A 74 1.90 0.62 2.52
N ILE A 75 2.73 0.74 3.52
CA ILE A 75 2.52 0.11 4.82
C ILE A 75 2.00 1.15 5.81
N ASN A 76 1.39 0.71 6.90
CA ASN A 76 1.25 1.51 8.11
C ASN A 76 2.13 0.87 9.19
N VAL A 77 3.11 1.60 9.69
CA VAL A 77 4.02 1.06 10.72
C VAL A 77 3.23 0.72 11.97
N ILE A 78 2.34 1.63 12.41
CA ILE A 78 1.40 1.43 13.53
C ILE A 78 0.25 2.43 13.43
N GLY A 79 -0.88 2.16 14.08
CA GLY A 79 -2.08 3.02 14.03
C GLY A 79 -3.14 2.49 13.08
N GLU A 80 -3.42 1.18 13.11
CA GLU A 80 -4.50 0.62 12.29
C GLU A 80 -5.88 0.90 12.87
N HIS A 81 -6.83 1.19 11.96
CA HIS A 81 -8.24 1.45 12.28
C HIS A 81 -8.49 2.69 13.16
N VAL A 82 -7.55 3.65 13.19
CA VAL A 82 -7.72 4.91 13.92
C VAL A 82 -7.89 6.12 13.01
N ASP A 83 -7.59 6.01 11.72
CA ASP A 83 -7.66 7.08 10.71
C ASP A 83 -9.08 7.66 10.57
N TYR A 84 -10.08 6.82 10.43
CA TYR A 84 -11.49 7.24 10.38
C TYR A 84 -12.09 7.59 11.77
N CYS A 85 -11.29 7.44 12.83
CA CYS A 85 -11.60 7.88 14.18
C CYS A 85 -10.90 9.20 14.55
N GLY A 86 -10.28 9.89 13.59
CA GLY A 86 -9.53 11.12 13.80
C GLY A 86 -8.17 10.92 14.48
N GLY A 87 -7.66 9.69 14.52
CA GLY A 87 -6.39 9.34 15.15
C GLY A 87 -5.17 9.64 14.30
N LYS A 88 -4.01 9.61 14.96
CA LYS A 88 -2.73 9.68 14.25
C LYS A 88 -2.34 8.31 13.72
N VAL A 89 -1.86 8.28 12.48
CA VAL A 89 -1.36 7.09 11.78
C VAL A 89 0.11 7.31 11.42
N PHE A 90 0.83 6.20 11.16
CA PHE A 90 2.26 6.27 10.87
C PHE A 90 2.63 5.49 9.62
N PRO A 91 2.06 5.84 8.43
CA PRO A 91 2.31 5.14 7.19
C PRO A 91 3.64 5.52 6.52
N ALA A 92 4.06 4.67 5.56
CA ALA A 92 5.19 4.92 4.70
C ALA A 92 4.93 4.36 3.29
N ALA A 93 5.32 5.11 2.24
CA ALA A 93 5.19 4.66 0.85
C ALA A 93 6.24 3.60 0.52
N LEU A 94 5.86 2.62 -0.30
CA LEU A 94 6.67 1.47 -0.65
C LEU A 94 7.28 1.57 -2.06
N ASN A 95 8.31 0.74 -2.30
CA ASN A 95 8.86 0.44 -3.62
C ASN A 95 7.94 -0.43 -4.51
N LEU A 96 6.85 -0.98 -3.96
CA LEU A 96 5.75 -1.57 -4.72
C LEU A 96 4.87 -0.44 -5.25
N ARG A 97 4.81 -0.26 -6.57
CA ARG A 97 4.29 0.98 -7.17
C ARG A 97 3.31 0.71 -8.29
N CYS A 98 2.42 1.66 -8.52
CA CYS A 98 1.68 1.84 -9.74
C CYS A 98 2.42 2.84 -10.64
N ASN A 99 2.86 2.41 -11.81
CA ASN A 99 3.45 3.27 -12.82
C ASN A 99 2.45 3.45 -13.95
N VAL A 100 2.12 4.69 -14.28
CA VAL A 100 1.20 5.04 -15.37
C VAL A 100 2.02 5.66 -16.48
N TYR A 101 2.22 4.91 -17.56
CA TYR A 101 2.83 5.43 -18.79
C TYR A 101 1.73 6.09 -19.60
N GLY A 102 1.93 7.33 -20.02
CA GLY A 102 0.84 8.08 -20.63
C GLY A 102 1.28 9.07 -21.68
N ARG A 103 0.31 9.46 -22.52
CA ARG A 103 0.40 10.58 -23.46
C ARG A 103 -0.93 11.31 -23.56
N LYS A 104 -0.90 12.60 -23.85
CA LYS A 104 -2.08 13.41 -24.15
C LYS A 104 -2.52 13.16 -25.59
N THR A 105 -3.82 12.96 -25.81
CA THR A 105 -4.37 12.72 -27.18
C THR A 105 -5.13 13.91 -27.73
N GLY A 106 -5.61 14.83 -26.88
CA GLY A 106 -6.44 15.97 -27.30
C GLY A 106 -7.89 15.62 -27.62
N GLY A 107 -8.31 14.36 -27.47
CA GLY A 107 -9.70 13.92 -27.60
C GLY A 107 -10.49 14.07 -26.29
N ASN A 108 -11.71 13.51 -26.25
CA ASN A 108 -12.61 13.53 -25.12
C ASN A 108 -12.74 12.16 -24.41
N SER A 109 -11.76 11.27 -24.58
CA SER A 109 -11.77 9.96 -23.93
C SER A 109 -10.45 9.65 -23.24
N ILE A 110 -10.52 8.95 -22.12
CA ILE A 110 -9.39 8.34 -21.43
C ILE A 110 -9.39 6.86 -21.80
N ARG A 111 -8.34 6.42 -22.52
CA ARG A 111 -8.16 5.02 -22.90
C ARG A 111 -7.13 4.38 -22.01
N MET A 112 -7.51 3.31 -21.33
CA MET A 112 -6.70 2.68 -20.29
C MET A 112 -6.41 1.22 -20.63
N ALA A 113 -5.14 0.82 -20.56
CA ALA A 113 -4.70 -0.56 -20.60
C ALA A 113 -3.99 -0.94 -19.30
N PHE A 114 -4.06 -2.20 -18.91
CA PHE A 114 -3.58 -2.66 -17.59
C PHE A 114 -2.67 -3.88 -17.75
N ARG A 115 -1.60 -3.92 -16.98
CA ARG A 115 -0.69 -5.07 -16.97
C ARG A 115 -1.44 -6.38 -16.63
N GLY A 116 -1.34 -7.35 -17.55
CA GLY A 116 -1.93 -8.68 -17.35
C GLY A 116 -3.44 -8.74 -17.54
N ILE A 117 -4.05 -7.70 -18.09
CA ILE A 117 -5.46 -7.65 -18.48
C ILE A 117 -5.50 -7.30 -19.96
N ASP A 118 -6.20 -8.12 -20.75
CA ASP A 118 -6.33 -7.90 -22.18
C ASP A 118 -7.38 -6.82 -22.49
N GLY A 119 -7.13 -6.05 -23.55
CA GLY A 119 -8.03 -5.02 -24.05
C GLY A 119 -7.78 -3.63 -23.47
N ILE A 120 -8.58 -2.68 -23.96
CA ILE A 120 -8.58 -1.27 -23.56
C ILE A 120 -9.92 -0.95 -22.94
N VAL A 121 -9.90 -0.31 -21.77
CA VAL A 121 -11.07 0.32 -21.15
C VAL A 121 -11.07 1.78 -21.60
N GLU A 122 -12.17 2.24 -22.17
CA GLU A 122 -12.35 3.61 -22.62
C GLU A 122 -13.49 4.27 -21.85
N ILE A 123 -13.27 5.47 -21.36
CA ILE A 123 -14.26 6.30 -20.67
C ILE A 123 -14.30 7.68 -21.33
N GLU A 124 -15.49 8.18 -21.64
CA GLU A 124 -15.71 9.51 -22.21
C GLU A 124 -15.76 10.55 -21.09
N THR A 125 -15.03 11.65 -21.27
CA THR A 125 -14.86 12.68 -20.24
C THR A 125 -16.12 13.50 -19.96
N ASP A 126 -17.11 13.48 -20.86
CA ASP A 126 -18.41 14.11 -20.71
C ASP A 126 -19.49 13.20 -20.08
N LYS A 127 -19.17 11.93 -19.81
CA LYS A 127 -20.09 10.92 -19.27
C LYS A 127 -19.60 10.23 -18.01
N LEU A 128 -18.72 10.84 -17.25
CA LEU A 128 -18.02 10.20 -16.11
C LEU A 128 -18.99 9.62 -15.06
N ASP A 129 -20.17 10.20 -14.90
CA ASP A 129 -21.24 9.67 -14.02
C ASP A 129 -21.68 8.25 -14.39
N SER A 130 -21.66 7.90 -15.69
CA SER A 130 -22.21 6.65 -16.20
C SER A 130 -21.30 5.44 -15.94
N TYR A 131 -20.08 5.68 -15.49
CA TYR A 131 -19.07 4.63 -15.28
C TYR A 131 -18.99 4.11 -13.85
N LYS A 132 -19.87 4.54 -12.95
CA LYS A 132 -19.96 4.00 -11.59
C LYS A 132 -20.21 2.49 -11.61
N GLY A 133 -19.38 1.76 -10.87
CA GLY A 133 -19.49 0.29 -10.79
C GLY A 133 -18.77 -0.48 -11.91
N LEU A 134 -17.95 0.18 -12.72
CA LEU A 134 -17.04 -0.54 -13.61
C LEU A 134 -16.15 -1.49 -12.80
N LYS A 135 -15.97 -2.72 -13.30
CA LYS A 135 -15.04 -3.69 -12.67
C LYS A 135 -13.58 -3.24 -12.77
N ILE A 136 -13.21 -2.61 -13.89
CA ILE A 136 -11.88 -2.12 -14.20
C ILE A 136 -12.05 -0.68 -14.69
N GLY A 137 -11.27 0.26 -14.12
CA GLY A 137 -11.38 1.68 -14.47
C GLY A 137 -12.28 2.49 -13.54
N ASN A 138 -12.94 1.87 -12.54
CA ASN A 138 -13.84 2.57 -11.62
C ASN A 138 -13.14 3.65 -10.79
N TYR A 139 -11.97 3.34 -10.23
CA TYR A 139 -11.17 4.31 -9.46
C TYR A 139 -10.71 5.48 -10.33
N GLN A 140 -10.26 5.21 -11.55
CA GLN A 140 -9.80 6.21 -12.50
C GLN A 140 -10.95 7.13 -12.93
N ALA A 141 -12.12 6.54 -13.24
CA ALA A 141 -13.32 7.31 -13.56
C ALA A 141 -13.77 8.18 -12.39
N GLY A 142 -13.70 7.67 -11.15
CA GLY A 142 -14.01 8.43 -9.94
C GLY A 142 -13.10 9.63 -9.73
N VAL A 143 -11.78 9.44 -9.92
CA VAL A 143 -10.80 10.53 -9.83
C VAL A 143 -11.07 11.59 -10.90
N ALA A 144 -11.27 11.18 -12.16
CA ALA A 144 -11.61 12.10 -13.25
C ALA A 144 -12.90 12.87 -12.96
N TYR A 145 -13.92 12.18 -12.44
CA TYR A 145 -15.20 12.79 -12.05
C TYR A 145 -15.04 13.89 -11.00
N PHE A 146 -14.28 13.64 -9.91
CA PHE A 146 -14.13 14.64 -8.86
C PHE A 146 -13.23 15.79 -9.28
N LEU A 147 -12.16 15.56 -10.01
CA LEU A 147 -11.36 16.65 -10.59
C LEU A 147 -12.21 17.53 -11.52
N GLN A 148 -13.04 16.93 -12.36
CA GLN A 148 -13.95 17.69 -13.23
C GLN A 148 -14.98 18.51 -12.43
N LYS A 149 -15.51 17.96 -11.33
CA LYS A 149 -16.41 18.71 -10.41
C LYS A 149 -15.73 19.90 -9.74
N GLU A 150 -14.42 19.87 -9.59
CA GLU A 150 -13.60 20.97 -9.07
C GLU A 150 -13.14 21.94 -10.15
N GLY A 151 -13.60 21.73 -11.40
CA GLY A 151 -13.33 22.64 -12.53
C GLY A 151 -12.09 22.30 -13.33
N VAL A 152 -11.46 21.15 -13.10
CA VAL A 152 -10.34 20.69 -13.93
C VAL A 152 -10.88 20.18 -15.25
N GLU A 153 -10.38 20.72 -16.36
CA GLU A 153 -10.69 20.24 -17.70
C GLU A 153 -10.01 18.89 -17.94
N ILE A 154 -10.80 17.81 -17.95
CA ILE A 154 -10.27 16.46 -18.19
C ILE A 154 -9.98 16.27 -19.67
N VAL A 155 -8.72 16.16 -20.01
CA VAL A 155 -8.22 16.03 -21.37
C VAL A 155 -8.07 14.57 -21.75
N GLY A 156 -8.44 14.20 -22.98
CA GLY A 156 -8.27 12.84 -23.50
C GLY A 156 -6.81 12.40 -23.48
N CYS A 157 -6.60 11.15 -23.09
CA CYS A 157 -5.27 10.57 -22.95
C CYS A 157 -5.26 9.04 -23.09
N ASP A 158 -4.10 8.49 -23.43
CA ASP A 158 -3.79 7.07 -23.45
C ASP A 158 -2.94 6.75 -22.22
N LEU A 159 -3.35 5.75 -21.42
CA LEU A 159 -2.70 5.39 -20.17
C LEU A 159 -2.45 3.88 -20.08
N TYR A 160 -1.21 3.47 -19.79
CA TYR A 160 -0.88 2.09 -19.47
C TYR A 160 -0.47 1.96 -18.00
N TYR A 161 -1.24 1.20 -17.26
CA TYR A 161 -1.03 0.95 -15.82
C TYR A 161 -0.17 -0.30 -15.60
N ASP A 162 1.08 -0.12 -15.15
CA ASP A 162 1.97 -1.19 -14.68
C ASP A 162 2.02 -1.18 -13.15
N CYS A 163 1.01 -1.74 -12.52
CA CYS A 163 0.92 -1.82 -11.06
C CYS A 163 1.65 -3.07 -10.54
N THR A 164 2.60 -2.87 -9.63
CA THR A 164 3.32 -3.95 -8.93
C THR A 164 2.82 -4.16 -7.51
N VAL A 165 1.93 -3.29 -7.01
CA VAL A 165 1.24 -3.46 -5.74
C VAL A 165 0.26 -4.63 -5.88
N PRO A 166 0.37 -5.70 -5.09
CA PRO A 166 -0.54 -6.83 -5.21
C PRO A 166 -1.98 -6.40 -4.86
N PHE A 167 -2.92 -6.72 -5.74
CA PHE A 167 -4.34 -6.40 -5.52
C PHE A 167 -4.90 -7.18 -4.32
N GLY A 168 -5.75 -6.53 -3.53
CA GLY A 168 -6.41 -7.14 -2.37
C GLY A 168 -5.46 -7.56 -1.25
N SER A 169 -4.21 -7.10 -1.26
CA SER A 169 -3.19 -7.49 -0.27
C SER A 169 -3.19 -6.61 1.00
N GLY A 170 -3.99 -5.56 1.05
CA GLY A 170 -3.93 -4.55 2.11
C GLY A 170 -2.72 -3.60 2.01
N LEU A 171 -2.05 -3.54 0.84
CA LEU A 171 -0.95 -2.62 0.56
C LEU A 171 -1.39 -1.39 -0.25
N SER A 172 -2.70 -1.14 -0.33
CA SER A 172 -3.34 0.03 -0.97
C SER A 172 -3.04 0.20 -2.46
N SER A 173 -3.34 -0.86 -3.23
CA SER A 173 -3.27 -0.76 -4.69
C SER A 173 -4.28 0.24 -5.26
N SER A 174 -5.47 0.40 -4.66
CA SER A 174 -6.48 1.41 -5.02
C SER A 174 -5.91 2.82 -4.90
N ALA A 175 -5.41 3.19 -3.72
CA ALA A 175 -4.82 4.51 -3.49
C ALA A 175 -3.64 4.82 -4.43
N ALA A 176 -2.77 3.83 -4.69
CA ALA A 176 -1.67 4.01 -5.65
C ALA A 176 -2.16 4.28 -7.07
N ILE A 177 -3.25 3.61 -7.50
CA ILE A 177 -3.90 3.84 -8.80
C ILE A 177 -4.57 5.21 -8.83
N GLU A 178 -5.33 5.56 -7.81
CA GLU A 178 -6.06 6.82 -7.69
C GLU A 178 -5.13 8.02 -7.73
N VAL A 179 -4.10 8.03 -6.87
CA VAL A 179 -3.12 9.12 -6.77
C VAL A 179 -2.30 9.25 -8.05
N ALA A 180 -1.88 8.13 -8.66
CA ALA A 180 -1.18 8.16 -9.95
C ALA A 180 -2.08 8.71 -11.06
N THR A 181 -3.38 8.39 -11.05
CA THR A 181 -4.36 8.93 -11.99
C THR A 181 -4.60 10.42 -11.76
N ALA A 182 -4.75 10.84 -10.51
CA ALA A 182 -5.00 12.24 -10.16
C ALA A 182 -3.87 13.15 -10.64
N VAL A 183 -2.62 12.78 -10.36
CA VAL A 183 -1.47 13.56 -10.85
C VAL A 183 -1.38 13.56 -12.36
N THR A 184 -1.68 12.44 -13.02
CA THR A 184 -1.69 12.34 -14.50
C THR A 184 -2.67 13.33 -15.12
N LEU A 185 -3.91 13.37 -14.61
CA LEU A 185 -4.96 14.21 -15.15
C LEU A 185 -4.69 15.69 -14.89
N CYS A 186 -4.18 16.05 -13.70
CA CYS A 186 -3.77 17.42 -13.39
C CYS A 186 -2.62 17.90 -14.29
N GLU A 187 -1.59 17.07 -14.50
CA GLU A 187 -0.46 17.38 -15.38
C GLU A 187 -0.93 17.62 -16.83
N TYR A 188 -1.83 16.77 -17.35
CA TYR A 188 -2.37 16.93 -18.70
C TYR A 188 -3.32 18.11 -18.85
N ALA A 189 -4.04 18.48 -17.81
CA ALA A 189 -4.85 19.69 -17.75
C ALA A 189 -3.98 20.97 -17.65
N GLY A 190 -2.72 20.85 -17.25
CA GLY A 190 -1.81 21.98 -17.03
C GLY A 190 -2.18 22.82 -15.80
N VAL A 191 -2.80 22.18 -14.79
CA VAL A 191 -3.16 22.84 -13.53
C VAL A 191 -2.12 22.53 -12.45
N GLU A 192 -1.81 23.53 -11.63
CA GLU A 192 -1.01 23.30 -10.42
C GLU A 192 -1.80 22.46 -9.42
N TYR A 193 -1.11 21.56 -8.75
CA TYR A 193 -1.70 20.68 -7.76
C TYR A 193 -0.86 20.61 -6.48
N ASP A 194 -1.56 20.59 -5.35
CA ASP A 194 -0.99 20.20 -4.06
C ASP A 194 -1.17 18.69 -3.86
N LYS A 195 -0.13 18.01 -3.38
CA LYS A 195 -0.14 16.56 -3.13
C LYS A 195 -1.17 16.14 -2.07
N VAL A 196 -1.43 16.99 -1.06
CA VAL A 196 -2.50 16.74 -0.08
C VAL A 196 -3.86 16.78 -0.76
N HIS A 197 -4.06 17.73 -1.67
CA HIS A 197 -5.28 17.82 -2.47
C HIS A 197 -5.49 16.57 -3.34
N LEU A 198 -4.42 16.08 -4.00
CA LEU A 198 -4.49 14.83 -4.77
C LEU A 198 -4.94 13.65 -3.90
N ALA A 199 -4.45 13.57 -2.65
CA ALA A 199 -4.88 12.53 -1.70
C ALA A 199 -6.38 12.66 -1.35
N LEU A 200 -6.87 13.88 -1.12
CA LEU A 200 -8.27 14.15 -0.79
C LEU A 200 -9.22 13.82 -1.95
N VAL A 201 -8.88 14.22 -3.18
CA VAL A 201 -9.66 13.87 -4.37
C VAL A 201 -9.69 12.35 -4.57
N SER A 202 -8.55 11.69 -4.39
CA SER A 202 -8.46 10.22 -4.49
C SER A 202 -9.33 9.52 -3.44
N GLN A 203 -9.29 9.97 -2.19
CA GLN A 203 -10.17 9.45 -1.13
C GLN A 203 -11.65 9.66 -1.45
N ARG A 204 -12.03 10.83 -1.96
CA ARG A 204 -13.42 11.09 -2.39
C ARG A 204 -13.84 10.16 -3.52
N ALA A 205 -12.95 9.88 -4.47
CA ALA A 205 -13.22 8.92 -5.54
C ALA A 205 -13.47 7.51 -4.98
N GLU A 206 -12.69 7.06 -4.00
CA GLU A 206 -12.89 5.77 -3.35
C GLU A 206 -14.20 5.72 -2.54
N ASN A 207 -14.49 6.78 -1.75
CA ASN A 207 -15.64 6.82 -0.87
C ASN A 207 -16.97 7.05 -1.62
N GLU A 208 -17.04 8.10 -2.46
CA GLU A 208 -18.30 8.58 -3.02
C GLU A 208 -18.58 8.01 -4.42
N TYR A 209 -17.56 7.55 -5.14
CA TYR A 209 -17.73 6.99 -6.48
C TYR A 209 -17.62 5.46 -6.48
N ALA A 210 -16.58 4.89 -5.86
CA ALA A 210 -16.41 3.45 -5.77
C ALA A 210 -17.20 2.81 -4.59
N GLY A 211 -17.60 3.59 -3.57
CA GLY A 211 -18.46 3.16 -2.48
C GLY A 211 -17.72 2.48 -1.32
N VAL A 212 -16.41 2.67 -1.20
CA VAL A 212 -15.58 2.13 -0.11
C VAL A 212 -15.27 3.23 0.90
N ASN A 213 -15.87 3.17 2.09
CA ASN A 213 -15.75 4.22 3.12
C ASN A 213 -14.40 4.17 3.86
N CYS A 214 -13.29 4.41 3.16
CA CYS A 214 -11.95 4.43 3.75
C CYS A 214 -11.62 5.76 4.47
N GLY A 215 -10.61 5.74 5.36
CA GLY A 215 -9.95 6.93 5.88
C GLY A 215 -8.97 7.52 4.85
N ILE A 216 -8.26 8.60 5.23
CA ILE A 216 -7.35 9.32 4.31
C ILE A 216 -5.95 8.70 4.24
N MET A 217 -5.58 7.82 5.17
CA MET A 217 -4.21 7.32 5.37
C MET A 217 -3.56 6.79 4.10
N ASP A 218 -4.29 6.01 3.33
CA ASP A 218 -3.77 5.26 2.18
C ASP A 218 -3.37 6.19 1.03
N GLN A 219 -4.26 7.10 0.66
CA GLN A 219 -4.04 8.09 -0.38
C GLN A 219 -3.00 9.11 0.05
N PHE A 220 -3.03 9.52 1.33
CA PHE A 220 -2.05 10.45 1.87
C PHE A 220 -0.63 9.86 1.82
N ALA A 221 -0.44 8.64 2.26
CA ALA A 221 0.86 7.97 2.19
C ALA A 221 1.36 7.79 0.76
N SER A 222 0.45 7.44 -0.17
CA SER A 222 0.77 7.28 -1.59
C SER A 222 1.17 8.61 -2.26
N ALA A 223 0.53 9.72 -1.89
CA ALA A 223 0.84 11.05 -2.42
C ALA A 223 2.07 11.69 -1.75
N MET A 224 2.11 11.67 -0.41
CA MET A 224 3.03 12.44 0.42
C MET A 224 4.26 11.67 0.88
N GLY A 225 4.38 10.36 0.58
CA GLY A 225 5.53 9.56 0.98
C GLY A 225 6.87 10.25 0.72
N LYS A 226 7.84 9.98 1.58
CA LYS A 226 9.21 10.48 1.46
C LYS A 226 10.18 9.33 1.71
N LYS A 227 11.17 9.21 0.85
CA LYS A 227 12.18 8.16 0.94
C LYS A 227 12.81 8.10 2.32
N ASP A 228 12.94 6.89 2.87
CA ASP A 228 13.51 6.60 4.18
C ASP A 228 12.78 7.27 5.37
N HIS A 229 11.53 7.73 5.19
CA HIS A 229 10.71 8.34 6.24
C HIS A 229 9.33 7.71 6.29
N ALA A 230 8.80 7.59 7.50
CA ALA A 230 7.36 7.42 7.71
C ALA A 230 6.71 8.80 7.92
N VAL A 231 5.42 8.90 7.68
CA VAL A 231 4.62 10.12 7.85
C VAL A 231 3.78 9.96 9.10
N LEU A 232 4.06 10.74 10.14
CA LEU A 232 3.13 10.87 11.26
C LEU A 232 2.03 11.83 10.83
N LEU A 233 0.86 11.30 10.49
CA LEU A 233 -0.30 12.06 10.01
C LEU A 233 -1.37 12.11 11.09
N ASP A 234 -1.84 13.30 11.42
CA ASP A 234 -3.07 13.53 12.17
C ASP A 234 -4.26 13.54 11.20
N CYS A 235 -5.10 12.51 11.26
CA CYS A 235 -6.21 12.35 10.30
C CYS A 235 -7.37 13.34 10.55
N SER A 236 -7.39 14.04 11.68
CA SER A 236 -8.42 15.04 12.00
C SER A 236 -8.11 16.43 11.45
N THR A 237 -6.82 16.80 11.38
CA THR A 237 -6.32 18.12 10.97
C THR A 237 -5.56 18.11 9.65
N LEU A 238 -5.11 16.93 9.20
CA LEU A 238 -4.17 16.72 8.10
C LEU A 238 -2.77 17.32 8.35
N GLU A 239 -2.47 17.71 9.58
CA GLU A 239 -1.09 18.05 9.96
C GLU A 239 -0.22 16.80 9.93
N TYR A 240 1.00 16.95 9.45
CA TYR A 240 1.90 15.81 9.32
C TYR A 240 3.36 16.17 9.60
N GLU A 241 4.12 15.16 10.02
CA GLU A 241 5.57 15.23 10.26
C GLU A 241 6.26 14.06 9.56
N TYR A 242 7.39 14.33 8.90
CA TYR A 242 8.27 13.27 8.40
C TYR A 242 9.22 12.79 9.48
N VAL A 243 9.09 11.53 9.87
CA VAL A 243 9.96 10.90 10.86
C VAL A 243 10.89 9.91 10.15
N PRO A 244 12.23 10.06 10.28
CA PRO A 244 13.17 9.13 9.66
C PRO A 244 12.94 7.68 10.13
N LEU A 245 12.74 6.75 9.21
CA LEU A 245 12.56 5.33 9.49
C LEU A 245 13.92 4.61 9.42
N GLN A 246 14.77 4.86 10.42
CA GLN A 246 16.12 4.32 10.51
C GLN A 246 16.12 2.96 11.23
N LEU A 247 16.10 1.88 10.46
CA LEU A 247 16.06 0.52 10.98
C LEU A 247 17.45 -0.13 11.16
N GLY A 248 18.55 0.60 10.92
CA GLY A 248 19.90 0.11 11.11
C GLY A 248 20.19 -1.21 10.37
N GLU A 249 20.52 -2.25 11.12
CA GLU A 249 20.74 -3.61 10.59
C GLU A 249 19.46 -4.40 10.27
N TYR A 250 18.28 -3.81 10.51
CA TYR A 250 16.97 -4.41 10.23
C TYR A 250 16.33 -3.85 8.97
N CYS A 251 15.34 -4.55 8.46
CA CYS A 251 14.47 -4.12 7.35
C CYS A 251 13.02 -4.53 7.63
N LEU A 252 12.10 -4.03 6.82
CA LEU A 252 10.71 -4.43 6.86
C LEU A 252 10.46 -5.54 5.85
N VAL A 253 9.94 -6.66 6.34
CA VAL A 253 9.48 -7.78 5.51
C VAL A 253 7.96 -7.81 5.56
N VAL A 254 7.33 -7.69 4.39
CA VAL A 254 5.89 -7.82 4.23
C VAL A 254 5.56 -9.26 3.85
N ALA A 255 4.58 -9.88 4.53
CA ALA A 255 4.11 -11.21 4.18
C ALA A 255 2.60 -11.17 3.89
N ASN A 256 2.21 -11.49 2.65
CA ASN A 256 0.80 -11.63 2.25
C ASN A 256 0.34 -13.06 2.57
N CYS A 257 -0.72 -13.17 3.33
CA CYS A 257 -1.31 -14.47 3.69
C CYS A 257 -1.97 -15.19 2.51
N ASN A 258 -2.20 -14.51 1.38
CA ASN A 258 -2.86 -15.02 0.18
C ASN A 258 -4.26 -15.64 0.44
N LYS A 259 -4.93 -15.19 1.50
CA LYS A 259 -6.32 -15.59 1.76
C LYS A 259 -7.21 -15.05 0.66
N PRO A 260 -8.08 -15.90 0.04
CA PRO A 260 -9.08 -15.42 -0.89
C PRO A 260 -10.03 -14.40 -0.21
N HIS A 261 -10.13 -13.20 -0.77
CA HIS A 261 -10.96 -12.14 -0.21
C HIS A 261 -12.42 -12.26 -0.66
N ASN A 262 -13.30 -12.56 0.30
CA ASN A 262 -14.75 -12.40 0.13
C ASN A 262 -15.25 -11.63 1.37
N LEU A 263 -15.85 -10.45 1.22
CA LEU A 263 -16.54 -9.71 2.29
C LEU A 263 -15.66 -8.79 3.19
N VAL A 264 -14.48 -8.32 2.75
CA VAL A 264 -13.66 -7.38 3.56
C VAL A 264 -14.41 -6.06 3.77
N GLU A 265 -14.98 -5.48 2.72
CA GLU A 265 -15.67 -4.18 2.74
C GLU A 265 -16.87 -4.15 3.71
N SER A 266 -17.70 -5.19 3.72
CA SER A 266 -18.86 -5.25 4.61
C SER A 266 -18.45 -5.29 6.08
N LYS A 267 -17.38 -6.06 6.41
CA LYS A 267 -16.87 -6.16 7.79
C LYS A 267 -16.17 -4.87 8.24
N TYR A 268 -15.47 -4.18 7.33
CA TYR A 268 -14.85 -2.90 7.60
C TYR A 268 -15.91 -1.85 7.98
N ASN A 269 -16.99 -1.75 7.22
CA ASN A 269 -18.10 -0.83 7.50
C ASN A 269 -18.78 -1.12 8.85
N VAL A 270 -18.88 -2.41 9.26
CA VAL A 270 -19.37 -2.77 10.58
C VAL A 270 -18.46 -2.23 11.69
N ARG A 271 -17.13 -2.36 11.55
CA ARG A 271 -16.17 -1.81 12.52
C ARG A 271 -16.32 -0.30 12.69
N ARG A 272 -16.52 0.42 11.57
CA ARG A 272 -16.76 1.86 11.58
C ARG A 272 -18.03 2.23 12.37
N GLN A 273 -19.14 1.53 12.14
CA GLN A 273 -20.39 1.73 12.89
C GLN A 273 -20.24 1.46 14.40
N GLU A 274 -19.48 0.41 14.77
CA GLU A 274 -19.22 0.06 16.17
C GLU A 274 -18.48 1.19 16.91
N VAL A 275 -17.44 1.80 16.30
CA VAL A 275 -16.71 2.91 16.93
C VAL A 275 -17.48 4.23 16.92
N GLU A 276 -18.32 4.48 15.90
CA GLU A 276 -19.23 5.63 15.87
C GLU A 276 -20.27 5.54 17.00
N THR A 277 -20.74 4.31 17.28
CA THR A 277 -21.63 4.05 18.43
C THR A 277 -20.93 4.34 19.75
N ALA A 278 -19.69 3.91 19.90
CA ALA A 278 -18.89 4.21 21.09
C ALA A 278 -18.68 5.71 21.28
N LEU A 279 -18.33 6.44 20.21
CA LEU A 279 -18.13 7.88 20.25
C LEU A 279 -19.40 8.61 20.73
N LYS A 280 -20.56 8.28 20.17
CA LYS A 280 -21.84 8.88 20.58
C LYS A 280 -22.15 8.67 22.05
N ALA A 281 -21.87 7.49 22.59
CA ALA A 281 -22.05 7.22 24.02
C ALA A 281 -21.08 8.03 24.88
N ILE A 282 -19.81 8.11 24.52
CA ILE A 282 -18.78 8.88 25.25
C ILE A 282 -19.06 10.38 25.22
N GLN A 283 -19.57 10.91 24.08
CA GLN A 283 -19.94 12.31 23.93
C GLN A 283 -21.05 12.78 24.88
N THR A 284 -21.78 11.86 25.52
CA THR A 284 -22.76 12.24 26.55
C THR A 284 -22.13 12.80 27.82
N VAL A 285 -20.83 12.52 28.05
CA VAL A 285 -20.09 12.92 29.26
C VAL A 285 -18.77 13.66 28.97
N LEU A 286 -18.17 13.43 27.80
CA LEU A 286 -16.92 14.08 27.42
C LEU A 286 -17.14 14.97 26.16
N PRO A 287 -16.61 16.21 26.14
CA PRO A 287 -16.75 17.12 25.01
C PRO A 287 -15.68 16.83 23.91
N VAL A 288 -15.65 15.60 23.41
CA VAL A 288 -14.73 15.17 22.37
C VAL A 288 -15.38 15.17 21.00
N LYS A 289 -14.64 15.50 19.95
CA LYS A 289 -15.12 15.50 18.57
C LYS A 289 -14.97 14.14 17.91
N CYS A 290 -13.91 13.41 18.26
CA CYS A 290 -13.61 12.09 17.73
C CYS A 290 -13.09 11.17 18.84
N LEU A 291 -13.08 9.85 18.58
CA LEU A 291 -12.68 8.86 19.58
C LEU A 291 -11.18 8.94 19.92
N ALA A 292 -10.37 9.40 18.99
CA ALA A 292 -8.93 9.57 19.18
C ALA A 292 -8.55 10.70 20.18
N GLU A 293 -9.46 11.62 20.48
CA GLU A 293 -9.24 12.64 21.51
C GLU A 293 -9.39 12.09 22.94
N VAL A 294 -9.93 10.89 23.08
CA VAL A 294 -10.10 10.24 24.38
C VAL A 294 -8.78 9.62 24.83
N THR A 295 -8.22 10.11 25.93
CA THR A 295 -7.01 9.54 26.53
C THR A 295 -7.29 8.20 27.22
N PRO A 296 -6.28 7.32 27.41
CA PRO A 296 -6.45 6.07 28.17
C PRO A 296 -7.04 6.28 29.57
N LYS A 297 -6.64 7.38 30.25
CA LYS A 297 -7.18 7.73 31.57
C LYS A 297 -8.67 8.07 31.50
N GLN A 298 -9.06 8.96 30.59
CA GLN A 298 -10.47 9.29 30.38
C GLN A 298 -11.29 8.07 29.99
N PHE A 299 -10.73 7.20 29.12
CA PHE A 299 -11.42 5.96 28.75
C PHE A 299 -11.71 5.06 29.94
N ALA A 300 -10.75 4.90 30.84
CA ALA A 300 -10.95 4.12 32.09
C ALA A 300 -12.09 4.69 32.96
N GLU A 301 -12.28 6.01 32.96
CA GLU A 301 -13.34 6.70 33.69
C GLU A 301 -14.73 6.57 33.05
N VAL A 302 -14.81 6.46 31.70
CA VAL A 302 -16.08 6.44 30.96
C VAL A 302 -16.45 5.09 30.36
N ARG A 303 -15.59 4.06 30.46
CA ARG A 303 -15.82 2.75 29.85
C ARG A 303 -17.12 2.07 30.29
N TYR A 304 -17.66 2.43 31.46
CA TYR A 304 -18.95 1.92 31.96
C TYR A 304 -20.15 2.30 31.09
N LEU A 305 -20.00 3.32 30.20
CA LEU A 305 -21.01 3.71 29.22
C LEU A 305 -21.12 2.72 28.06
N LEU A 306 -20.11 1.87 27.90
CA LEU A 306 -19.96 0.95 26.79
C LEU A 306 -20.12 -0.48 27.27
N SER A 307 -20.45 -1.37 26.34
CA SER A 307 -20.55 -2.81 26.65
C SER A 307 -20.23 -3.67 25.43
N GLY A 308 -19.81 -4.91 25.67
CA GLY A 308 -19.62 -5.93 24.67
C GLY A 308 -18.59 -5.52 23.59
N VAL A 309 -18.97 -5.66 22.32
CA VAL A 309 -18.05 -5.38 21.20
C VAL A 309 -17.73 -3.88 21.07
N VAL A 310 -18.67 -3.01 21.38
CA VAL A 310 -18.50 -1.55 21.29
C VAL A 310 -17.41 -1.06 22.24
N GLU A 311 -17.39 -1.57 23.48
CA GLU A 311 -16.34 -1.31 24.47
C GLU A 311 -14.97 -1.75 23.95
N LYS A 312 -14.86 -2.97 23.44
CA LYS A 312 -13.61 -3.50 22.88
C LYS A 312 -13.08 -2.66 21.72
N ARG A 313 -13.95 -2.24 20.79
CA ARG A 313 -13.55 -1.40 19.64
C ARG A 313 -13.01 -0.04 20.10
N ALA A 314 -13.70 0.59 21.06
CA ALA A 314 -13.26 1.84 21.64
C ALA A 314 -11.92 1.70 22.36
N GLU A 315 -11.74 0.64 23.18
CA GLU A 315 -10.48 0.34 23.85
C GLU A 315 -9.33 0.19 22.86
N HIS A 316 -9.53 -0.55 21.74
CA HIS A 316 -8.52 -0.64 20.71
C HIS A 316 -8.12 0.74 20.19
N VAL A 317 -9.08 1.57 19.78
CA VAL A 317 -8.79 2.89 19.17
C VAL A 317 -8.02 3.78 20.14
N VAL A 318 -8.48 3.89 21.38
CA VAL A 318 -7.84 4.74 22.40
C VAL A 318 -6.42 4.26 22.71
N MET A 319 -6.21 2.96 22.89
CA MET A 319 -4.90 2.39 23.19
C MET A 319 -3.97 2.40 21.96
N GLU A 320 -4.50 2.24 20.75
CA GLU A 320 -3.70 2.30 19.52
C GLU A 320 -3.19 3.72 19.26
N CYS A 321 -4.02 4.75 19.49
CA CYS A 321 -3.57 6.14 19.42
C CYS A 321 -2.40 6.42 20.40
N ALA A 322 -2.45 5.87 21.61
CA ALA A 322 -1.36 5.98 22.57
C ALA A 322 -0.11 5.21 22.09
N ARG A 323 -0.28 4.00 21.50
CA ARG A 323 0.83 3.22 20.93
C ARG A 323 1.52 3.92 19.77
N VAL A 324 0.79 4.61 18.90
CA VAL A 324 1.38 5.42 17.81
C VAL A 324 2.36 6.44 18.37
N HIS A 325 1.98 7.19 19.40
CA HIS A 325 2.85 8.16 20.03
C HIS A 325 4.12 7.50 20.59
N SER A 326 3.96 6.40 21.35
CA SER A 326 5.09 5.66 21.94
C SER A 326 6.02 5.08 20.86
N ALA A 327 5.47 4.60 19.74
CA ALA A 327 6.24 4.04 18.62
C ALA A 327 7.09 5.11 17.91
N VAL A 328 6.55 6.32 17.73
CA VAL A 328 7.28 7.45 17.16
C VAL A 328 8.45 7.84 18.07
N GLU A 329 8.22 7.92 19.39
CA GLU A 329 9.28 8.25 20.36
C GLU A 329 10.35 7.14 20.43
N ALA A 330 9.96 5.87 20.40
CA ALA A 330 10.89 4.74 20.34
C ALA A 330 11.77 4.81 19.08
N LEU A 331 11.16 5.11 17.93
CA LEU A 331 11.89 5.24 16.67
C LEU A 331 12.85 6.45 16.68
N LYS A 332 12.42 7.62 17.19
CA LYS A 332 13.28 8.81 17.35
C LYS A 332 14.46 8.55 18.30
N ALA A 333 14.25 7.72 19.32
CA ALA A 333 15.31 7.28 20.24
C ALA A 333 16.21 6.17 19.68
N GLY A 334 15.85 5.57 18.52
CA GLY A 334 16.56 4.42 17.95
C GLY A 334 16.28 3.09 18.68
N ASP A 335 15.26 3.05 19.55
CA ASP A 335 14.87 1.84 20.29
C ASP A 335 13.96 0.94 19.44
N LEU A 336 14.60 0.16 18.57
CA LEU A 336 13.89 -0.78 17.69
C LEU A 336 13.31 -1.98 18.44
N VAL A 337 13.82 -2.30 19.64
CA VAL A 337 13.27 -3.38 20.47
C VAL A 337 11.92 -2.96 21.02
N GLU A 338 11.83 -1.73 21.54
CA GLU A 338 10.56 -1.15 22.00
C GLU A 338 9.58 -0.98 20.85
N LEU A 339 10.03 -0.50 19.68
CA LEU A 339 9.17 -0.45 18.49
C LEU A 339 8.62 -1.84 18.16
N GLY A 340 9.44 -2.90 18.15
CA GLY A 340 9.01 -4.27 17.92
C GLY A 340 7.98 -4.76 18.95
N ARG A 341 8.16 -4.42 20.23
CA ARG A 341 7.22 -4.72 21.31
C ARG A 341 5.84 -4.07 21.06
N LEU A 342 5.84 -2.79 20.68
CA LEU A 342 4.62 -2.03 20.37
C LEU A 342 3.90 -2.58 19.14
N LEU A 343 4.62 -3.03 18.11
CA LEU A 343 4.01 -3.73 16.96
C LEU A 343 3.30 -5.01 17.39
N ASN A 344 3.91 -5.79 18.28
CA ASN A 344 3.29 -7.01 18.80
C ASN A 344 2.02 -6.72 19.61
N GLU A 345 2.04 -5.70 20.45
CA GLU A 345 0.87 -5.27 21.23
C GLU A 345 -0.26 -4.76 20.33
N SER A 346 0.06 -3.99 19.27
CA SER A 346 -0.89 -3.57 18.26
C SER A 346 -1.56 -4.79 17.61
N HIS A 347 -0.78 -5.83 17.25
CA HIS A 347 -1.35 -7.05 16.69
C HIS A 347 -2.31 -7.75 17.65
N TYR A 348 -1.95 -7.88 18.92
CA TYR A 348 -2.84 -8.49 19.92
C TYR A 348 -4.12 -7.68 20.11
N SER A 349 -4.04 -6.35 20.14
CA SER A 349 -5.20 -5.47 20.22
C SER A 349 -6.12 -5.63 18.99
N LEU A 350 -5.54 -5.71 17.78
CA LEU A 350 -6.27 -5.96 16.53
C LEU A 350 -6.94 -7.35 16.51
N ARG A 351 -6.32 -8.35 17.12
CA ARG A 351 -6.86 -9.71 17.24
C ARG A 351 -7.97 -9.81 18.28
N ASP A 352 -7.73 -9.32 19.51
CA ASP A 352 -8.54 -9.64 20.67
C ASP A 352 -9.63 -8.59 20.95
N LEU A 353 -9.34 -7.32 20.61
CA LEU A 353 -10.26 -6.21 20.83
C LEU A 353 -10.94 -5.77 19.53
N TYR A 354 -10.22 -5.69 18.41
CA TYR A 354 -10.81 -5.25 17.14
C TYR A 354 -11.33 -6.39 16.27
N GLU A 355 -10.80 -7.59 16.44
CA GLU A 355 -11.22 -8.85 15.79
C GLU A 355 -11.18 -8.76 14.25
N VAL A 356 -10.03 -8.30 13.72
CA VAL A 356 -9.83 -8.12 12.27
C VAL A 356 -8.72 -8.99 11.70
N THR A 357 -7.98 -9.77 12.51
CA THR A 357 -6.80 -10.51 12.04
C THR A 357 -7.20 -11.83 11.34
N GLY A 358 -7.80 -12.75 12.05
CA GLY A 358 -8.11 -14.10 11.58
C GLY A 358 -6.90 -15.04 11.57
N LYS A 359 -7.18 -16.33 11.42
CA LYS A 359 -6.19 -17.41 11.60
C LYS A 359 -4.94 -17.28 10.72
N GLU A 360 -5.07 -16.74 9.53
CA GLU A 360 -3.99 -16.61 8.58
C GLU A 360 -2.97 -15.54 9.00
N LEU A 361 -3.45 -14.35 9.37
CA LEU A 361 -2.59 -13.24 9.83
C LEU A 361 -2.01 -13.55 11.21
N ASP A 362 -2.79 -14.20 12.08
CA ASP A 362 -2.32 -14.65 13.39
C ASP A 362 -1.19 -15.67 13.26
N ALA A 363 -1.32 -16.63 12.34
CA ALA A 363 -0.28 -17.62 12.05
C ALA A 363 1.00 -16.97 11.55
N LEU A 364 0.91 -16.09 10.54
CA LEU A 364 2.08 -15.36 10.00
C LEU A 364 2.81 -14.58 11.09
N SER A 365 2.06 -13.78 11.85
CA SER A 365 2.62 -12.94 12.91
C SER A 365 3.19 -13.78 14.06
N ALA A 366 2.53 -14.88 14.45
CA ALA A 366 3.00 -15.76 15.50
C ALA A 366 4.29 -16.51 15.10
N PHE A 367 4.38 -17.00 13.86
CA PHE A 367 5.59 -17.66 13.38
C PHE A 367 6.74 -16.66 13.19
N ALA A 368 6.46 -15.45 12.70
CA ALA A 368 7.46 -14.40 12.60
C ALA A 368 8.08 -14.05 13.96
N ARG A 369 7.25 -13.88 15.01
CA ARG A 369 7.72 -13.56 16.38
C ARG A 369 8.53 -14.67 17.06
N LYS A 370 8.46 -15.92 16.56
CA LYS A 370 9.29 -17.02 17.08
C LYS A 370 10.72 -16.99 16.52
N GLU A 371 10.96 -16.22 15.50
CA GLU A 371 12.29 -16.09 14.89
C GLU A 371 13.13 -15.09 15.68
N ASN A 372 14.33 -15.49 16.11
CA ASN A 372 15.27 -14.62 16.85
C ASN A 372 15.68 -13.37 16.05
N ALA A 373 15.58 -13.44 14.73
CA ALA A 373 15.87 -12.34 13.83
C ALA A 373 14.76 -11.29 13.74
N CYS A 374 13.58 -11.52 14.35
CA CYS A 374 12.41 -10.67 14.28
C CYS A 374 12.19 -9.94 15.60
N LEU A 375 12.19 -8.61 15.57
CA LEU A 375 11.89 -7.77 16.73
C LEU A 375 10.40 -7.67 17.03
N GLY A 376 9.57 -7.70 15.98
CA GLY A 376 8.12 -7.59 16.11
C GLY A 376 7.40 -7.82 14.79
N SER A 377 6.14 -8.24 14.88
CA SER A 377 5.29 -8.54 13.72
C SER A 377 3.83 -8.27 14.00
N ARG A 378 3.16 -7.61 13.04
CA ARG A 378 1.72 -7.29 13.12
C ARG A 378 1.05 -7.34 11.74
N MET A 379 -0.26 -7.50 11.74
CA MET A 379 -1.06 -7.29 10.52
C MET A 379 -1.07 -5.81 10.13
N ILE A 380 -1.29 -5.52 8.85
CA ILE A 380 -1.45 -4.17 8.30
C ILE A 380 -2.68 -4.08 7.40
N GLY A 381 -3.25 -2.86 7.31
CA GLY A 381 -4.44 -2.55 6.52
C GLY A 381 -5.73 -2.95 7.19
N ALA A 382 -6.78 -3.18 6.41
CA ALA A 382 -8.12 -3.48 6.92
C ALA A 382 -8.26 -4.82 7.66
N GLY A 383 -7.30 -5.72 7.51
CA GLY A 383 -7.39 -7.07 8.06
C GLY A 383 -8.31 -8.01 7.27
N PHE A 384 -8.87 -9.01 7.93
CA PHE A 384 -9.69 -10.10 7.37
C PHE A 384 -8.98 -10.94 6.30
N GLY A 385 -7.71 -10.73 6.09
CA GLY A 385 -6.75 -11.23 5.12
C GLY A 385 -5.71 -10.15 4.84
N GLY A 386 -4.95 -10.28 3.75
CA GLY A 386 -3.91 -9.33 3.38
C GLY A 386 -2.56 -9.61 4.03
N CYS A 387 -1.89 -8.59 4.55
CA CYS A 387 -0.48 -8.69 4.91
C CYS A 387 -0.20 -8.52 6.41
N THR A 388 0.97 -9.02 6.80
CA THR A 388 1.70 -8.63 8.01
C THR A 388 2.98 -7.87 7.63
N ILE A 389 3.48 -7.01 8.54
CA ILE A 389 4.85 -6.51 8.51
C ILE A 389 5.63 -7.09 9.67
N SER A 390 6.94 -7.30 9.43
CA SER A 390 7.88 -7.76 10.46
C SER A 390 9.17 -6.96 10.36
N ILE A 391 9.75 -6.57 11.51
CA ILE A 391 11.08 -5.96 11.59
C ILE A 391 12.08 -7.10 11.71
N VAL A 392 12.87 -7.34 10.66
CA VAL A 392 13.75 -8.52 10.54
C VAL A 392 15.19 -8.10 10.29
N LYS A 393 16.14 -8.78 10.89
CA LYS A 393 17.57 -8.57 10.66
C LYS A 393 17.92 -8.85 9.20
N LYS A 394 18.54 -7.88 8.50
CA LYS A 394 18.83 -7.94 7.05
C LYS A 394 19.56 -9.22 6.63
N THR A 395 20.54 -9.66 7.44
CA THR A 395 21.33 -10.86 7.17
C THR A 395 20.56 -12.17 7.31
N GLU A 396 19.36 -12.14 7.91
CA GLU A 396 18.55 -13.32 8.21
C GLU A 396 17.26 -13.41 7.37
N VAL A 397 17.00 -12.46 6.47
CA VAL A 397 15.73 -12.36 5.71
C VAL A 397 15.44 -13.65 4.93
N GLU A 398 16.41 -14.21 4.20
CA GLU A 398 16.19 -15.44 3.43
C GLU A 398 15.82 -16.62 4.34
N GLY A 399 16.54 -16.77 5.46
CA GLY A 399 16.27 -17.79 6.47
C GLY A 399 14.89 -17.62 7.09
N PHE A 400 14.55 -16.40 7.48
CA PHE A 400 13.25 -16.00 8.01
C PHE A 400 12.11 -16.36 7.06
N VAL A 401 12.19 -15.92 5.80
CA VAL A 401 11.16 -16.18 4.77
C VAL A 401 10.95 -17.69 4.57
N ARG A 402 12.04 -18.46 4.51
CA ARG A 402 11.95 -19.91 4.34
C ARG A 402 11.28 -20.60 5.54
N ARG A 403 11.67 -20.26 6.79
CA ARG A 403 11.15 -20.91 8.00
C ARG A 403 9.71 -20.50 8.28
N VAL A 404 9.40 -19.20 8.26
CA VAL A 404 8.06 -18.68 8.46
C VAL A 404 7.12 -19.14 7.35
N GLY A 405 7.56 -19.10 6.09
CA GLY A 405 6.77 -19.58 4.95
C GLY A 405 6.45 -21.06 5.02
N LYS A 406 7.40 -21.90 5.47
CA LYS A 406 7.15 -23.33 5.71
C LYS A 406 6.18 -23.56 6.86
N ALA A 407 6.37 -22.92 8.00
CA ALA A 407 5.51 -23.06 9.16
C ALA A 407 4.07 -22.61 8.85
N TYR A 408 3.92 -21.52 8.10
CA TYR A 408 2.64 -21.04 7.61
C TYR A 408 1.95 -22.06 6.69
N PHE A 409 2.68 -22.58 5.70
CA PHE A 409 2.13 -23.59 4.80
C PHE A 409 1.67 -24.85 5.55
N ASP A 410 2.49 -25.34 6.50
CA ASP A 410 2.16 -26.51 7.31
C ASP A 410 0.90 -26.31 8.17
N ALA A 411 0.66 -25.06 8.66
CA ALA A 411 -0.48 -24.73 9.51
C ALA A 411 -1.76 -24.36 8.75
N ILE A 412 -1.64 -23.71 7.59
CA ILE A 412 -2.76 -23.11 6.85
C ILE A 412 -3.13 -23.91 5.60
N GLY A 413 -2.17 -24.64 4.98
CA GLY A 413 -2.40 -25.49 3.83
C GLY A 413 -2.10 -24.82 2.47
N TYR A 414 -1.77 -23.53 2.43
CA TYR A 414 -1.32 -22.83 1.21
C TYR A 414 -0.22 -21.82 1.51
N LYS A 415 0.50 -21.38 0.48
CA LYS A 415 1.70 -20.56 0.62
C LYS A 415 1.37 -19.09 0.86
N ALA A 416 2.12 -18.44 1.74
CA ALA A 416 2.22 -16.98 1.82
C ALA A 416 3.20 -16.45 0.75
N SER A 417 3.05 -15.17 0.37
CA SER A 417 4.00 -14.45 -0.47
C SER A 417 4.76 -13.44 0.39
N PHE A 418 6.09 -13.34 0.19
CA PHE A 418 6.93 -12.43 0.95
C PHE A 418 7.54 -11.37 0.03
N TYR A 419 7.64 -10.14 0.54
CA TYR A 419 8.20 -9.00 -0.16
C TYR A 419 9.21 -8.30 0.76
N GLU A 420 10.46 -8.22 0.31
CA GLU A 420 11.42 -7.30 0.90
C GLU A 420 11.10 -5.90 0.37
N THR A 421 10.83 -4.96 1.28
CA THR A 421 10.35 -3.63 0.91
C THR A 421 11.34 -2.55 1.32
N SER A 422 11.39 -1.49 0.53
CA SER A 422 12.03 -0.21 0.85
C SER A 422 11.01 0.91 0.92
N ILE A 423 11.33 1.92 1.69
CA ILE A 423 10.53 3.14 1.82
C ILE A 423 10.99 4.12 0.74
N GLU A 424 10.04 4.58 -0.05
CA GLU A 424 10.30 5.41 -1.23
C GLU A 424 9.49 6.72 -1.17
N ASP A 425 9.78 7.61 -2.12
CA ASP A 425 9.00 8.83 -2.30
C ASP A 425 7.55 8.50 -2.69
N GLY A 426 6.63 9.39 -2.37
CA GLY A 426 5.24 9.34 -2.79
C GLY A 426 5.07 9.51 -4.31
N VAL A 427 4.06 10.29 -4.71
CA VAL A 427 3.79 10.52 -6.14
C VAL A 427 4.93 11.28 -6.82
N THR A 428 5.33 10.81 -8.01
CA THR A 428 6.36 11.43 -8.85
C THR A 428 5.94 11.46 -10.32
N VAL A 429 6.44 12.45 -11.05
CA VAL A 429 6.26 12.64 -12.49
C VAL A 429 7.63 12.67 -13.16
N GLU A 430 7.81 11.90 -14.21
CA GLU A 430 9.05 11.86 -15.02
C GLU A 430 8.67 12.01 -16.50
N LYS A 431 9.24 13.00 -17.19
CA LYS A 431 9.12 13.14 -18.65
C LYS A 431 10.07 12.15 -19.32
N LEU A 432 9.57 11.40 -20.31
CA LEU A 432 10.29 10.32 -21.00
C LEU A 432 11.12 10.80 -22.18
#